data_c14e47c5c958979e5159f9d2623df377
#
_entry.id   c14e47c5c958979e5159f9d2623df377
#
_cell.length_a   1.000
_cell.length_b   1.000
_cell.length_c   1.000
_cell.angle_alpha   90.00
_cell.angle_beta   90.00
_cell.angle_gamma   90.00
#
_symmetry.space_group_name_H-M   'P 1'
#
loop_
_entity.id
_entity.type
_entity.pdbx_description
1 polymer ?
#
loop_
_entity_poly.entity_id
_entity_poly.type
_entity_poly.pdbx_seq_one_letter_code
_entity_poly.pdbx_strand_id
1 'polypeptide(L)'
;MIVRIMGEGQVRLADSHLTELNKLDDELLAEMENGDGPGFRRTLEALLSKVRELGEPLPDDSLEPSELILPAQDATLEDVRELLSDDGLIPG
;
A
#
# COMPACT_ATOMS: atom_id res chain seq x y z
N MET A 1 -1.53 3.39 13.28
CA MET A 1 -1.09 3.97 11.99
C MET A 1 -2.28 4.14 11.07
N ILE A 2 -2.39 5.29 10.46
CA ILE A 2 -3.47 5.59 9.52
C ILE A 2 -2.95 5.43 8.10
N VAL A 3 -3.64 4.60 7.33
CA VAL A 3 -3.26 4.29 5.94
C VAL A 3 -4.39 4.73 5.03
N ARG A 4 -4.06 5.50 4.00
CA ARG A 4 -5.02 5.90 2.97
C ARG A 4 -4.79 5.03 1.73
N ILE A 5 -5.86 4.41 1.24
CA ILE A 5 -5.84 3.72 -0.04
C ILE A 5 -6.52 4.64 -1.05
N MET A 6 -5.81 5.04 -2.08
CA MET A 6 -6.35 5.97 -3.08
C MET A 6 -7.63 5.40 -3.70
N GLY A 7 -8.68 6.21 -3.68
CA GLY A 7 -9.98 5.82 -4.20
C GLY A 7 -10.87 5.05 -3.23
N GLU A 8 -10.37 4.63 -2.07
CA GLU A 8 -11.16 3.86 -1.11
C GLU A 8 -11.35 4.56 0.24
N GLY A 9 -10.38 5.34 0.69
CA GLY A 9 -10.47 6.03 1.97
C GLY A 9 -9.37 5.62 2.93
N GLN A 10 -9.60 5.82 4.22
CA GLN A 10 -8.61 5.56 5.27
C GLN A 10 -8.96 4.36 6.12
N VAL A 11 -7.93 3.66 6.58
CA VAL A 11 -8.07 2.58 7.55
C VAL A 11 -7.06 2.78 8.67
N ARG A 12 -7.42 2.31 9.87
CA ARG A 12 -6.50 2.28 11.01
C ARG A 12 -5.87 0.90 11.09
N LEU A 13 -4.55 0.85 11.16
CA LEU A 13 -3.79 -0.38 11.14
C LEU A 13 -2.86 -0.44 12.34
N ALA A 14 -2.81 -1.58 13.03
CA ALA A 14 -1.88 -1.76 14.14
C ALA A 14 -0.44 -1.87 13.63
N ASP A 15 0.49 -1.25 14.35
CA ASP A 15 1.91 -1.24 13.96
C ASP A 15 2.52 -2.65 13.90
N SER A 16 1.96 -3.59 14.65
CA SER A 16 2.43 -4.99 14.65
C SER A 16 2.31 -5.66 13.28
N HIS A 17 1.49 -5.13 12.37
CA HIS A 17 1.33 -5.68 11.03
C HIS A 17 2.34 -5.14 10.01
N LEU A 18 3.13 -4.16 10.38
CA LEU A 18 4.10 -3.52 9.47
C LEU A 18 5.12 -4.49 8.90
N THR A 19 5.58 -5.45 9.70
CA THR A 19 6.59 -6.42 9.25
C THR A 19 6.07 -7.25 8.08
N GLU A 20 4.83 -7.71 8.14
CA GLU A 20 4.19 -8.45 7.06
C GLU A 20 4.02 -7.59 5.81
N LEU A 21 3.57 -6.36 6.01
CA LEU A 21 3.32 -5.44 4.90
C LEU A 21 4.63 -5.03 4.23
N ASN A 22 5.69 -4.87 4.99
CA ASN A 22 7.00 -4.55 4.43
C ASN A 22 7.53 -5.66 3.52
N LYS A 23 7.24 -6.91 3.82
CA LYS A 23 7.61 -8.03 2.94
C LYS A 23 6.93 -7.92 1.58
N LEU A 24 5.64 -7.60 1.57
CA LEU A 24 4.90 -7.41 0.33
C LEU A 24 5.41 -6.18 -0.44
N ASP A 25 5.75 -5.13 0.28
CA ASP A 25 6.31 -3.92 -0.32
C ASP A 25 7.66 -4.20 -0.98
N ASP A 26 8.51 -5.00 -0.34
CA ASP A 26 9.80 -5.41 -0.91
C ASP A 26 9.61 -6.22 -2.20
N GLU A 27 8.63 -7.13 -2.23
CA GLU A 27 8.29 -7.89 -3.42
C GLU A 27 7.79 -6.97 -4.53
N LEU A 28 6.97 -6.00 -4.18
CA LEU A 28 6.44 -5.02 -5.13
C LEU A 28 7.58 -4.23 -5.78
N LEU A 29 8.54 -3.78 -4.99
CA LEU A 29 9.70 -3.05 -5.49
C LEU A 29 10.53 -3.90 -6.45
N ALA A 30 10.79 -5.15 -6.10
CA ALA A 30 11.56 -6.06 -6.94
C ALA A 30 10.87 -6.29 -8.27
N GLU A 31 9.56 -6.47 -8.26
CA GLU A 31 8.79 -6.68 -9.49
C GLU A 31 8.78 -5.43 -10.36
N MET A 32 8.72 -4.26 -9.76
CA MET A 32 8.81 -3.00 -10.48
C MET A 32 10.18 -2.81 -11.13
N GLU A 33 11.25 -3.13 -10.42
CA GLU A 33 12.61 -3.04 -10.94
C GLU A 33 12.85 -3.99 -12.11
N ASN A 34 12.19 -5.16 -12.07
CA ASN A 34 12.30 -6.16 -13.12
C ASN A 34 11.32 -5.95 -14.29
N GLY A 35 10.43 -4.95 -14.16
CA GLY A 35 9.42 -4.71 -15.17
C GLY A 35 8.37 -5.80 -15.24
N ASP A 36 8.16 -6.56 -14.17
CA ASP A 36 7.20 -7.65 -14.10
C ASP A 36 5.79 -7.12 -13.79
N GLY A 37 5.07 -6.72 -14.83
CA GLY A 37 3.72 -6.18 -14.69
C GLY A 37 2.72 -7.13 -14.04
N PRO A 38 2.61 -8.39 -14.49
CA PRO A 38 1.70 -9.36 -13.86
C PRO A 38 2.03 -9.63 -12.38
N GLY A 39 3.31 -9.76 -12.04
CA GLY A 39 3.74 -9.93 -10.65
C GLY A 39 3.41 -8.70 -9.80
N PHE A 40 3.71 -7.53 -10.33
CA PHE A 40 3.37 -6.25 -9.70
C PHE A 40 1.88 -6.20 -9.33
N ARG A 41 1.01 -6.54 -10.28
CA ARG A 41 -0.43 -6.49 -10.07
C ARG A 41 -0.87 -7.46 -8.97
N ARG A 42 -0.36 -8.67 -8.97
CA ARG A 42 -0.69 -9.66 -7.95
C ARG A 42 -0.23 -9.21 -6.57
N THR A 43 0.98 -8.68 -6.47
CA THR A 43 1.54 -8.24 -5.20
C THR A 43 0.79 -7.01 -4.68
N LEU A 44 0.44 -6.09 -5.57
CA LEU A 44 -0.35 -4.92 -5.19
C LEU A 44 -1.73 -5.33 -4.65
N GLU A 45 -2.41 -6.26 -5.33
CA GLU A 45 -3.69 -6.78 -4.85
C GLU A 45 -3.55 -7.45 -3.49
N ALA A 46 -2.50 -8.24 -3.30
CA ALA A 46 -2.24 -8.90 -2.03
C ALA A 46 -1.99 -7.88 -0.92
N LEU A 47 -1.22 -6.84 -1.19
CA LEU A 47 -0.93 -5.78 -0.22
C LEU A 47 -2.21 -5.04 0.18
N LEU A 48 -3.00 -4.61 -0.78
CA LEU A 48 -4.24 -3.90 -0.51
C LEU A 48 -5.27 -4.77 0.22
N SER A 49 -5.38 -6.05 -0.17
CA SER A 49 -6.28 -6.99 0.49
C SER A 49 -5.87 -7.20 1.95
N LYS A 50 -4.58 -7.30 2.21
CA LYS A 50 -4.06 -7.46 3.56
C LYS A 50 -4.37 -6.25 4.43
N VAL A 51 -4.17 -5.05 3.90
CA VAL A 51 -4.49 -3.81 4.60
C VAL A 51 -5.98 -3.73 4.92
N ARG A 52 -6.85 -4.09 3.97
CA ARG A 52 -8.29 -4.10 4.19
C ARG A 52 -8.71 -5.12 5.25
N GLU A 53 -8.09 -6.28 5.24
CA GLU A 53 -8.38 -7.36 6.19
C GLU A 53 -7.95 -7.02 7.60
N LEU A 54 -6.75 -6.47 7.76
CA LEU A 54 -6.16 -6.17 9.06
C LEU A 54 -6.54 -4.80 9.62
N GLY A 55 -6.91 -3.86 8.75
CA GLY A 55 -7.24 -2.50 9.13
C GLY A 55 -8.71 -2.32 9.50
N GLU A 56 -8.99 -1.28 10.28
CA GLU A 56 -10.36 -0.87 10.59
C GLU A 56 -10.71 0.35 9.74
N PRO A 57 -11.76 0.29 8.92
CA PRO A 57 -12.13 1.44 8.10
C PRO A 57 -12.51 2.63 8.97
N LEU A 58 -12.06 3.81 8.58
CA LEU A 58 -12.40 5.06 9.23
C LEU A 58 -13.56 5.73 8.50
N PRO A 59 -14.40 6.51 9.21
CA PRO A 59 -15.45 7.29 8.56
C PRO A 59 -14.87 8.26 7.52
N ASP A 60 -15.65 8.56 6.48
CA ASP A 60 -15.23 9.48 5.42
C ASP A 60 -14.98 10.90 5.96
N ASP A 61 -15.63 11.26 7.04
CA ASP A 61 -15.47 12.57 7.67
C ASP A 61 -14.34 12.62 8.70
N SER A 62 -13.55 11.55 8.81
CA SER A 62 -12.40 11.54 9.69
C SER A 62 -11.35 12.55 9.22
N LEU A 63 -10.87 13.37 10.14
CA LEU A 63 -9.87 14.39 9.85
C LEU A 63 -8.45 13.94 10.22
N GLU A 64 -8.27 12.67 10.55
CA GLU A 64 -6.95 12.15 10.90
C GLU A 64 -6.02 12.17 9.70
N PRO A 65 -4.77 12.68 9.84
CA PRO A 65 -3.83 12.66 8.74
C PRO A 65 -3.35 11.24 8.45
N SER A 66 -3.14 10.94 7.18
CA SER A 66 -2.62 9.64 6.77
C SER A 66 -1.10 9.62 6.94
N GLU A 67 -0.59 8.58 7.59
CA GLU A 67 0.84 8.37 7.75
C GLU A 67 1.43 7.66 6.53
N LEU A 68 0.59 6.95 5.80
CA LEU A 68 0.97 6.17 4.63
C LEU A 68 -0.11 6.25 3.57
N ILE A 69 0.29 6.42 2.32
CA ILE A 69 -0.63 6.45 1.19
C ILE A 69 -0.28 5.30 0.26
N LEU A 70 -1.26 4.44 0.00
CA LEU A 70 -1.13 3.32 -0.92
C LEU A 70 -1.86 3.62 -2.23
N PRO A 71 -1.37 3.09 -3.37
CA PRO A 71 -2.02 3.31 -4.65
C PRO A 71 -3.37 2.61 -4.74
N ALA A 72 -4.21 3.05 -5.65
CA ALA A 72 -5.49 2.40 -5.92
C ALA A 72 -5.24 1.02 -6.53
N GLN A 73 -6.22 0.14 -6.38
CA GLN A 73 -6.15 -1.23 -6.89
C GLN A 73 -5.93 -1.31 -8.40
N ASP A 74 -6.39 -0.31 -9.14
CA ASP A 74 -6.24 -0.23 -10.60
C ASP A 74 -5.02 0.60 -11.04
N ALA A 75 -4.15 0.98 -10.11
CA ALA A 75 -2.96 1.75 -10.42
C ALA A 75 -2.02 0.93 -11.32
N THR A 76 -1.39 1.62 -12.27
CA THR A 76 -0.40 1.00 -13.13
C THR A 76 0.97 1.01 -12.46
N LEU A 77 1.90 0.24 -13.00
CA LEU A 77 3.28 0.21 -12.53
C LEU A 77 3.90 1.62 -12.60
N GLU A 78 3.58 2.38 -13.63
CA GLU A 78 4.08 3.75 -13.78
C GLU A 78 3.50 4.69 -12.72
N ASP A 79 2.21 4.57 -12.43
CA ASP A 79 1.55 5.37 -11.38
C ASP A 79 2.21 5.14 -10.03
N VAL A 80 2.46 3.89 -9.70
CA VAL A 80 3.08 3.52 -8.43
C VAL A 80 4.53 3.99 -8.37
N ARG A 81 5.24 3.92 -9.48
CA ARG A 81 6.64 4.38 -9.56
C ARG A 81 6.75 5.86 -9.18
N GLU A 82 5.77 6.67 -9.54
CA GLU A 82 5.74 8.08 -9.17
C GLU A 82 5.51 8.31 -7.67
N LEU A 83 4.83 7.37 -7.00
CA LEU A 83 4.57 7.46 -5.57
C LEU A 83 5.71 6.92 -4.71
N LEU A 84 6.62 6.13 -5.31
CA LEU A 84 7.68 5.49 -4.57
C LEU A 84 8.78 6.47 -4.18
N SER A 85 9.22 6.32 -2.93
CA SER A 85 10.50 6.86 -2.48
C SER A 85 11.56 5.76 -2.57
N ASP A 86 12.80 6.06 -2.22
CA ASP A 86 13.88 5.08 -2.21
C ASP A 86 13.59 3.90 -1.27
N ASP A 87 12.76 4.12 -0.26
CA ASP A 87 12.40 3.12 0.74
C ASP A 87 11.15 2.30 0.37
N GLY A 88 10.55 2.55 -0.79
CA GLY A 88 9.31 1.91 -1.19
C GLY A 88 8.09 2.67 -0.71
N LEU A 89 6.93 2.00 -0.69
CA LEU A 89 5.66 2.59 -0.26
C LEU A 89 5.56 2.66 1.26
N ILE A 90 6.14 1.70 1.94
CA ILE A 90 6.08 1.59 3.40
C ILE A 90 7.47 1.84 3.96
N PRO A 91 7.68 2.92 4.73
CA PRO A 91 8.98 3.17 5.35
C PRO A 91 9.30 2.05 6.34
N GLY A 92 10.52 1.52 6.25
CA GLY A 92 10.82 0.43 7.14
C GLY A 92 12.24 0.20 7.41
#